data_d26a90b5fe37a8b1adaf854212fd06f9
#
_entry.id   d26a90b5fe37a8b1adaf854212fd06f9
#
_cell.length_a   1.000
_cell.length_b   1.000
_cell.length_c   1.000
_cell.angle_alpha   90.00
_cell.angle_beta   90.00
_cell.angle_gamma   90.00
#
_symmetry.space_group_name_H-M   'P 1'
#
loop_
_entity.id
_entity.type
_entity.pdbx_description
1 polymer ?
#
loop_
_entity_poly.entity_id
_entity_poly.type
_entity_poly.pdbx_seq_one_letter_code
_entity_poly.pdbx_strand_id
1 'polypeptide(L)'
;MVHQDKESIGFLVNQMEQICRAKGMAVDMEQYYFTTQKMCVGYDGRPLIKDVEIALEQGEFLTLIGPNGAGKSTVLKSIAGQLRLLGGSVCLGENVLSEMKRNELARKMSVVFTQKVRAELKTCRDVAATGRYPYTGRFGVLSKEDWRLVDEVLELTRTANIARQDFDTVSDGQKQRVMLARAICQEPEILVLDEPTSYLDIRYKLEFLAILEEMRDKKNLTVVMSLHELELAKMISDQILCLKGAYVERYGTPEEIFEGDFIRELYGIDDGIFSGDKKFQAYIRQIGQI
;
A
#
# COMPACT_ATOMS: atom_id res chain seq x y z
N MET A 1 26.43 19.16 -12.66
CA MET A 1 25.49 18.63 -11.68
C MET A 1 24.71 17.41 -12.19
N VAL A 2 24.36 17.31 -13.47
CA VAL A 2 23.61 16.17 -14.06
C VAL A 2 24.44 14.90 -14.31
N HIS A 3 25.78 14.99 -14.28
CA HIS A 3 26.67 13.82 -14.52
C HIS A 3 27.00 13.02 -13.28
N GLN A 4 26.94 13.61 -12.08
CA GLN A 4 27.17 12.88 -10.82
C GLN A 4 26.03 11.96 -10.43
N ASP A 5 24.79 12.28 -10.85
CA ASP A 5 23.60 11.50 -10.51
C ASP A 5 23.54 10.16 -11.27
N LYS A 6 23.98 10.13 -12.54
CA LYS A 6 24.03 8.88 -13.33
C LYS A 6 25.05 7.86 -12.83
N GLU A 7 26.17 8.33 -12.30
CA GLU A 7 27.17 7.43 -11.69
C GLU A 7 26.68 6.84 -10.37
N SER A 8 25.92 7.61 -9.59
CA SER A 8 25.31 7.13 -8.33
C SER A 8 24.22 6.08 -8.58
N ILE A 9 23.39 6.27 -9.59
CA ILE A 9 22.37 5.29 -9.99
C ILE A 9 23.04 4.02 -10.55
N GLY A 10 24.03 4.14 -11.42
CA GLY A 10 24.79 3.00 -11.94
C GLY A 10 25.53 2.20 -10.86
N PHE A 11 26.02 2.89 -9.82
CA PHE A 11 26.65 2.25 -8.67
C PHE A 11 25.63 1.49 -7.80
N LEU A 12 24.44 2.07 -7.59
CA LEU A 12 23.33 1.46 -6.84
C LEU A 12 22.76 0.23 -7.56
N VAL A 13 22.57 0.30 -8.87
CA VAL A 13 22.17 -0.84 -9.72
C VAL A 13 23.18 -1.98 -9.62
N ASN A 14 24.48 -1.69 -9.71
CA ASN A 14 25.54 -2.69 -9.58
C ASN A 14 25.61 -3.35 -8.19
N GLN A 15 25.28 -2.62 -7.12
CA GLN A 15 25.23 -3.19 -5.77
C GLN A 15 24.02 -4.13 -5.58
N MET A 16 22.85 -3.80 -6.13
CA MET A 16 21.69 -4.70 -6.06
C MET A 16 21.90 -5.95 -6.92
N GLU A 17 22.48 -5.82 -8.12
CA GLU A 17 22.87 -6.98 -8.92
C GLU A 17 23.84 -7.92 -8.15
N GLN A 18 24.77 -7.38 -7.38
CA GLN A 18 25.65 -8.19 -6.55
C GLN A 18 24.95 -8.90 -5.40
N ILE A 19 23.97 -8.23 -4.75
CA ILE A 19 23.18 -8.83 -3.64
C ILE A 19 22.24 -9.92 -4.18
N CYS A 20 21.60 -9.69 -5.33
CA CYS A 20 20.73 -10.67 -5.97
C CYS A 20 21.51 -11.84 -6.55
N ARG A 21 22.70 -11.61 -7.15
CA ARG A 21 23.61 -12.69 -7.58
C ARG A 21 24.12 -13.53 -6.40
N ALA A 22 24.35 -12.92 -5.24
CA ALA A 22 24.74 -13.65 -4.02
C ALA A 22 23.60 -14.54 -3.47
N LYS A 23 22.33 -14.23 -3.80
CA LYS A 23 21.14 -15.04 -3.48
C LYS A 23 20.69 -15.98 -4.63
N GLY A 24 21.48 -16.04 -5.72
CA GLY A 24 21.16 -16.90 -6.88
C GLY A 24 20.05 -16.39 -7.78
N MET A 25 19.59 -15.15 -7.59
CA MET A 25 18.59 -14.48 -8.43
C MET A 25 19.30 -13.51 -9.37
N ALA A 26 19.23 -13.77 -10.67
CA ALA A 26 19.57 -12.77 -11.70
C ALA A 26 18.37 -11.79 -11.78
N VAL A 27 18.46 -10.66 -11.09
CA VAL A 27 17.40 -9.64 -11.13
C VAL A 27 17.80 -8.59 -12.15
N ASP A 28 17.05 -8.54 -13.23
CA ASP A 28 17.07 -7.41 -14.16
C ASP A 28 16.32 -6.24 -13.51
N MET A 29 17.05 -5.24 -13.02
CA MET A 29 16.49 -4.10 -12.29
C MET A 29 15.61 -3.20 -13.16
N GLU A 30 15.69 -3.30 -14.49
CA GLU A 30 14.81 -2.59 -15.41
C GLU A 30 13.36 -3.10 -15.35
N GLN A 31 13.14 -4.29 -14.76
CA GLN A 31 11.82 -4.92 -14.65
C GLN A 31 10.99 -4.33 -13.51
N TYR A 32 11.61 -3.84 -12.42
CA TYR A 32 10.89 -3.41 -11.22
C TYR A 32 10.55 -1.93 -11.24
N TYR A 33 9.26 -1.64 -10.98
CA TYR A 33 8.75 -0.27 -10.92
C TYR A 33 8.87 0.37 -9.54
N PHE A 34 8.64 -0.41 -8.46
CA PHE A 34 8.76 0.07 -7.09
C PHE A 34 9.80 -0.76 -6.34
N THR A 35 10.82 -0.09 -5.77
CA THR A 35 11.85 -0.77 -5.01
C THR A 35 12.20 -0.03 -3.72
N THR A 36 12.60 -0.79 -2.69
CA THR A 36 13.25 -0.24 -1.50
C THR A 36 14.59 -0.91 -1.28
N GLN A 37 15.60 -0.13 -0.84
CA GLN A 37 16.94 -0.63 -0.63
C GLN A 37 17.38 -0.31 0.79
N LYS A 38 17.63 -1.35 1.59
CA LYS A 38 18.05 -1.25 3.00
C LYS A 38 17.26 -0.18 3.76
N MET A 39 15.95 -0.08 3.43
CA MET A 39 15.10 0.96 3.98
C MET A 39 15.00 0.78 5.49
N CYS A 40 15.38 1.83 6.24
CA CYS A 40 15.32 1.89 7.69
C CYS A 40 14.26 2.90 8.10
N VAL A 41 13.26 2.45 8.87
CA VAL A 41 12.12 3.27 9.29
C VAL A 41 12.01 3.35 10.80
N GLY A 42 11.47 4.45 11.31
CA GLY A 42 11.30 4.67 12.75
C GLY A 42 10.94 6.11 13.08
N TYR A 43 11.01 6.45 14.36
CA TYR A 43 10.63 7.75 14.90
C TYR A 43 11.76 8.36 15.71
N ASP A 44 11.89 9.69 15.67
CA ASP A 44 12.84 10.47 16.47
C ASP A 44 14.28 9.93 16.41
N GLY A 45 14.72 9.51 15.23
CA GLY A 45 16.05 8.93 15.02
C GLY A 45 16.24 7.51 15.58
N ARG A 46 15.20 6.89 16.13
CA ARG A 46 15.22 5.51 16.66
C ARG A 46 14.66 4.55 15.62
N PRO A 47 15.48 3.63 15.09
CA PRO A 47 15.01 2.62 14.16
C PRO A 47 13.95 1.72 14.80
N LEU A 48 12.84 1.51 14.08
CA LEU A 48 11.84 0.52 14.42
C LEU A 48 12.05 -0.74 13.56
N ILE A 49 12.21 -0.59 12.25
CA ILE A 49 12.45 -1.70 11.33
C ILE A 49 13.62 -1.31 10.44
N LYS A 50 14.51 -2.27 10.19
CA LYS A 50 15.71 -2.10 9.36
C LYS A 50 15.68 -3.06 8.18
N ASP A 51 16.48 -2.73 7.18
CA ASP A 51 16.77 -3.58 6.04
C ASP A 51 15.51 -4.09 5.32
N VAL A 52 14.51 -3.17 5.17
CA VAL A 52 13.31 -3.48 4.38
C VAL A 52 13.68 -3.42 2.90
N GLU A 53 13.60 -4.56 2.24
CA GLU A 53 13.85 -4.73 0.81
C GLU A 53 12.58 -5.21 0.12
N ILE A 54 12.08 -4.45 -0.82
CA ILE A 54 10.88 -4.71 -1.60
C ILE A 54 11.22 -4.47 -3.07
N ALA A 55 10.69 -5.32 -3.94
CA ALA A 55 10.78 -5.13 -5.39
C ALA A 55 9.44 -5.55 -6.00
N LEU A 56 8.77 -4.63 -6.68
CA LEU A 56 7.49 -4.85 -7.35
C LEU A 56 7.56 -4.44 -8.81
N GLU A 57 6.99 -5.25 -9.66
CA GLU A 57 6.69 -4.88 -11.03
C GLU A 57 5.52 -3.90 -11.07
N GLN A 58 5.35 -3.20 -12.18
CA GLN A 58 4.20 -2.31 -12.33
C GLN A 58 2.91 -3.14 -12.44
N GLY A 59 1.89 -2.75 -11.68
CA GLY A 59 0.63 -3.48 -11.60
C GLY A 59 0.60 -4.57 -10.52
N GLU A 60 1.71 -4.86 -9.83
CA GLU A 60 1.71 -5.82 -8.73
C GLU A 60 1.11 -5.25 -7.44
N PHE A 61 0.50 -6.14 -6.66
CA PHE A 61 -0.06 -5.86 -5.34
C PHE A 61 0.79 -6.46 -4.24
N LEU A 62 1.32 -5.59 -3.37
CA LEU A 62 2.02 -5.97 -2.15
C LEU A 62 1.11 -5.79 -0.94
N THR A 63 0.96 -6.84 -0.14
CA THR A 63 0.29 -6.74 1.15
C THR A 63 1.25 -6.95 2.32
N LEU A 64 1.21 -6.02 3.28
CA LEU A 64 1.91 -6.11 4.55
C LEU A 64 1.01 -6.83 5.56
N ILE A 65 1.48 -7.93 6.13
CA ILE A 65 0.81 -8.67 7.20
C ILE A 65 1.67 -8.75 8.46
N GLY A 66 1.07 -9.07 9.58
CA GLY A 66 1.75 -9.25 10.86
C GLY A 66 0.93 -8.72 12.04
N PRO A 67 1.32 -9.03 13.29
CA PRO A 67 0.61 -8.62 14.50
C PRO A 67 0.41 -7.10 14.60
N ASN A 68 -0.53 -6.70 15.47
CA ASN A 68 -0.71 -5.28 15.77
C ASN A 68 0.57 -4.73 16.43
N GLY A 69 0.97 -3.53 16.02
CA GLY A 69 2.21 -2.91 16.49
C GLY A 69 3.49 -3.41 15.79
N ALA A 70 3.42 -4.33 14.82
CA ALA A 70 4.59 -4.82 14.05
C ALA A 70 5.24 -3.75 13.15
N GLY A 71 4.64 -2.55 13.02
CA GLY A 71 5.22 -1.46 12.25
C GLY A 71 4.70 -1.32 10.82
N LYS A 72 3.64 -2.03 10.43
CA LYS A 72 3.03 -1.95 9.08
C LYS A 72 2.76 -0.51 8.64
N SER A 73 2.03 0.26 9.45
CA SER A 73 1.72 1.67 9.15
C SER A 73 2.97 2.56 9.12
N THR A 74 4.02 2.22 9.89
CA THR A 74 5.30 2.95 9.85
C THR A 74 6.00 2.73 8.52
N VAL A 75 6.06 1.49 8.04
CA VAL A 75 6.60 1.15 6.71
C VAL A 75 5.81 1.88 5.62
N LEU A 76 4.47 1.80 5.62
CA LEU A 76 3.61 2.46 4.63
C LEU A 76 3.79 3.98 4.62
N LYS A 77 3.83 4.64 5.80
CA LYS A 77 4.07 6.09 5.90
C LYS A 77 5.46 6.49 5.40
N SER A 78 6.46 5.64 5.62
CA SER A 78 7.82 5.88 5.12
C SER A 78 7.89 5.72 3.60
N ILE A 79 7.28 4.67 3.04
CA ILE A 79 7.09 4.48 1.60
C ILE A 79 6.40 5.69 0.97
N ALA A 80 5.34 6.20 1.62
CA ALA A 80 4.59 7.36 1.14
C ALA A 80 5.32 8.71 1.33
N GLY A 81 6.54 8.71 1.86
CA GLY A 81 7.31 9.93 2.12
C GLY A 81 6.74 10.81 3.24
N GLN A 82 5.79 10.30 4.05
CA GLN A 82 5.23 11.03 5.21
C GLN A 82 6.14 10.93 6.44
N LEU A 83 6.91 9.85 6.55
CA LEU A 83 7.97 9.71 7.54
C LEU A 83 9.32 9.71 6.84
N ARG A 84 10.24 10.49 7.39
CA ARG A 84 11.61 10.51 6.87
C ARG A 84 12.28 9.17 7.12
N LEU A 85 12.94 8.62 6.10
CA LEU A 85 13.78 7.45 6.26
C LEU A 85 14.95 7.74 7.19
N LEU A 86 15.30 6.77 8.02
CA LEU A 86 16.51 6.80 8.86
C LEU A 86 17.72 6.22 8.13
N GLY A 87 17.50 5.53 7.02
CA GLY A 87 18.52 4.97 6.13
C GLY A 87 17.88 4.30 4.92
N GLY A 88 18.70 4.01 3.92
CA GLY A 88 18.24 3.40 2.68
C GLY A 88 17.50 4.35 1.76
N SER A 89 16.81 3.79 0.77
CA SER A 89 16.07 4.55 -0.25
C SER A 89 14.78 3.85 -0.66
N VAL A 90 13.86 4.63 -1.23
CA VAL A 90 12.65 4.18 -1.94
C VAL A 90 12.71 4.76 -3.34
N CYS A 91 12.48 3.93 -4.36
CA CYS A 91 12.53 4.33 -5.77
C CYS A 91 11.20 4.02 -6.48
N LEU A 92 10.82 4.87 -7.42
CA LEU A 92 9.74 4.67 -8.40
C LEU A 92 10.37 4.71 -9.80
N GLY A 93 10.49 3.56 -10.45
CA GLY A 93 11.32 3.41 -11.62
C GLY A 93 12.74 3.88 -11.31
N GLU A 94 13.29 4.75 -12.15
CA GLU A 94 14.63 5.31 -11.98
C GLU A 94 14.73 6.45 -10.95
N ASN A 95 13.60 6.89 -10.36
CA ASN A 95 13.57 8.09 -9.52
C ASN A 95 13.60 7.73 -8.04
N VAL A 96 14.57 8.28 -7.31
CA VAL A 96 14.60 8.20 -5.85
C VAL A 96 13.53 9.13 -5.27
N LEU A 97 12.64 8.57 -4.44
CA LEU A 97 11.47 9.28 -3.91
C LEU A 97 11.80 10.59 -3.19
N SER A 98 12.90 10.60 -2.41
CA SER A 98 13.34 11.78 -1.64
C SER A 98 13.84 12.94 -2.51
N GLU A 99 14.17 12.68 -3.78
CA GLU A 99 14.68 13.66 -4.74
C GLU A 99 13.57 14.23 -5.63
N MET A 100 12.41 13.56 -5.67
CA MET A 100 11.27 13.98 -6.46
C MET A 100 10.64 15.27 -5.92
N LYS A 101 10.20 16.15 -6.82
CA LYS A 101 9.39 17.30 -6.43
C LYS A 101 8.04 16.84 -5.88
N ARG A 102 7.55 17.49 -4.83
CA ARG A 102 6.28 17.14 -4.17
C ARG A 102 5.10 17.01 -5.12
N ASN A 103 5.00 17.90 -6.12
CA ASN A 103 3.91 17.87 -7.08
C ASN A 103 4.05 16.71 -8.09
N GLU A 104 5.26 16.32 -8.42
CA GLU A 104 5.55 15.18 -9.27
C GLU A 104 5.21 13.88 -8.53
N LEU A 105 5.69 13.73 -7.29
CA LEU A 105 5.34 12.60 -6.43
C LEU A 105 3.83 12.50 -6.23
N ALA A 106 3.14 13.64 -5.99
CA ALA A 106 1.70 13.66 -5.82
C ALA A 106 0.90 13.28 -7.08
N ARG A 107 1.48 13.28 -8.27
CA ARG A 107 0.85 12.74 -9.49
C ARG A 107 1.10 11.25 -9.68
N LYS A 108 2.17 10.72 -9.10
CA LYS A 108 2.55 9.31 -9.22
C LYS A 108 2.05 8.43 -8.09
N MET A 109 1.97 8.99 -6.88
CA MET A 109 1.61 8.24 -5.67
C MET A 109 0.42 8.87 -4.97
N SER A 110 -0.59 8.05 -4.68
CA SER A 110 -1.71 8.42 -3.82
C SER A 110 -1.72 7.58 -2.55
N VAL A 111 -2.28 8.15 -1.47
CA VAL A 111 -2.29 7.50 -0.16
C VAL A 111 -3.66 7.58 0.50
N VAL A 112 -4.07 6.49 1.15
CA VAL A 112 -5.24 6.43 2.02
C VAL A 112 -4.83 5.79 3.34
N PHE A 113 -4.79 6.59 4.41
CA PHE A 113 -4.52 6.12 5.76
C PHE A 113 -5.79 6.10 6.60
N THR A 114 -5.84 5.22 7.58
CA THR A 114 -6.98 4.97 8.48
C THR A 114 -7.34 6.15 9.41
N GLN A 115 -6.82 7.34 9.16
CA GLN A 115 -7.15 8.53 9.96
C GLN A 115 -8.55 9.04 9.63
N LYS A 116 -9.33 9.36 10.67
CA LYS A 116 -10.65 10.02 10.49
C LYS A 116 -10.44 11.39 9.86
N VAL A 117 -10.72 11.48 8.58
CA VAL A 117 -10.76 12.76 7.86
C VAL A 117 -12.08 13.45 8.19
N ARG A 118 -12.02 14.69 8.67
CA ARG A 118 -13.17 15.59 8.75
C ARG A 118 -13.08 16.57 7.59
N ALA A 119 -14.14 16.71 6.85
CA ALA A 119 -14.22 17.60 5.69
C ALA A 119 -15.40 18.56 5.86
N GLU A 120 -15.31 19.41 6.89
CA GLU A 120 -16.37 20.35 7.26
C GLU A 120 -16.93 21.06 6.02
N LEU A 121 -18.27 21.05 5.91
CA LEU A 121 -19.05 21.70 4.85
C LEU A 121 -18.71 21.26 3.41
N LYS A 122 -18.22 20.02 3.23
CA LYS A 122 -17.91 19.46 1.90
C LYS A 122 -18.78 18.27 1.59
N THR A 123 -19.24 18.22 0.35
CA THR A 123 -19.93 17.03 -0.17
C THR A 123 -18.92 15.90 -0.46
N CYS A 124 -19.42 14.66 -0.54
CA CYS A 124 -18.60 13.51 -0.97
C CYS A 124 -17.92 13.78 -2.32
N ARG A 125 -18.60 14.46 -3.24
CA ARG A 125 -18.04 14.84 -4.54
C ARG A 125 -16.90 15.83 -4.40
N ASP A 126 -17.03 16.83 -3.52
CA ASP A 126 -15.96 17.81 -3.26
C ASP A 126 -14.74 17.14 -2.65
N VAL A 127 -14.94 16.18 -1.74
CA VAL A 127 -13.84 15.40 -1.16
C VAL A 127 -13.12 14.60 -2.22
N ALA A 128 -13.82 13.86 -3.07
CA ALA A 128 -13.23 13.12 -4.18
C ALA A 128 -12.46 14.04 -5.14
N ALA A 129 -13.03 15.22 -5.44
CA ALA A 129 -12.43 16.21 -6.33
C ALA A 129 -11.09 16.77 -5.81
N THR A 130 -10.82 16.73 -4.50
CA THR A 130 -9.50 17.13 -3.95
C THR A 130 -8.36 16.27 -4.49
N GLY A 131 -8.62 15.06 -4.99
CA GLY A 131 -7.65 14.21 -5.68
C GLY A 131 -7.06 14.88 -6.93
N ARG A 132 -7.77 15.84 -7.53
CA ARG A 132 -7.30 16.57 -8.72
C ARG A 132 -6.36 17.74 -8.43
N TYR A 133 -6.14 18.11 -7.17
CA TYR A 133 -5.28 19.25 -6.81
C TYR A 133 -3.86 19.21 -7.40
N PRO A 134 -3.17 18.09 -7.55
CA PRO A 134 -1.87 18.05 -8.20
C PRO A 134 -1.87 18.50 -9.67
N TYR A 135 -3.04 18.55 -10.31
CA TYR A 135 -3.22 18.93 -11.70
C TYR A 135 -3.75 20.36 -11.88
N THR A 136 -4.18 20.98 -10.78
CA THR A 136 -4.68 22.35 -10.81
C THR A 136 -3.53 23.37 -10.81
N GLY A 137 -3.80 24.55 -11.38
CA GLY A 137 -2.88 25.67 -11.29
C GLY A 137 -2.90 26.33 -9.89
N ARG A 138 -2.24 27.49 -9.78
CA ARG A 138 -2.08 28.26 -8.53
C ARG A 138 -3.40 28.57 -7.79
N PHE A 139 -4.50 28.64 -8.51
CA PHE A 139 -5.82 28.97 -7.93
C PHE A 139 -6.64 27.74 -7.54
N GLY A 140 -6.16 26.54 -7.73
CA GLY A 140 -6.87 25.31 -7.38
C GLY A 140 -8.20 25.09 -8.13
N VAL A 141 -8.38 25.74 -9.29
CA VAL A 141 -9.63 25.64 -10.07
C VAL A 141 -9.59 24.37 -10.92
N LEU A 142 -10.61 23.54 -10.77
CA LEU A 142 -10.82 22.32 -11.54
C LEU A 142 -11.42 22.63 -12.92
N SER A 143 -10.90 21.99 -13.95
CA SER A 143 -11.44 22.05 -15.31
C SER A 143 -12.74 21.24 -15.44
N LYS A 144 -13.41 21.35 -16.59
CA LYS A 144 -14.57 20.51 -16.90
C LYS A 144 -14.19 19.02 -17.01
N GLU A 145 -13.00 18.75 -17.52
CA GLU A 145 -12.43 17.41 -17.65
C GLU A 145 -12.15 16.81 -16.27
N ASP A 146 -11.63 17.58 -15.32
CA ASP A 146 -11.43 17.14 -13.95
C ASP A 146 -12.76 16.73 -13.29
N TRP A 147 -13.79 17.56 -13.44
CA TRP A 147 -15.12 17.26 -12.89
C TRP A 147 -15.76 16.03 -13.53
N ARG A 148 -15.56 15.81 -14.82
CA ARG A 148 -16.04 14.62 -15.52
C ARG A 148 -15.33 13.37 -14.98
N LEU A 149 -14.00 13.41 -14.82
CA LEU A 149 -13.23 12.32 -14.24
C LEU A 149 -13.71 12.01 -12.79
N VAL A 150 -13.97 13.04 -11.97
CA VAL A 150 -14.50 12.86 -10.61
C VAL A 150 -15.82 12.11 -10.65
N ASP A 151 -16.75 12.48 -11.55
CA ASP A 151 -18.04 11.81 -11.68
C ASP A 151 -17.89 10.35 -12.14
N GLU A 152 -17.02 10.07 -13.11
CA GLU A 152 -16.69 8.72 -13.58
C GLU A 152 -16.11 7.85 -12.44
N VAL A 153 -15.21 8.42 -11.62
CA VAL A 153 -14.62 7.70 -10.48
C VAL A 153 -15.63 7.47 -9.36
N LEU A 154 -16.56 8.39 -9.11
CA LEU A 154 -17.66 8.18 -8.15
C LEU A 154 -18.59 7.05 -8.58
N GLU A 155 -18.85 6.88 -9.88
CA GLU A 155 -19.58 5.72 -10.41
C GLU A 155 -18.79 4.43 -10.19
N LEU A 156 -17.50 4.41 -10.54
CA LEU A 156 -16.61 3.26 -10.34
C LEU A 156 -16.59 2.80 -8.87
N THR A 157 -16.47 3.75 -7.93
CA THR A 157 -16.44 3.47 -6.49
C THR A 157 -17.80 3.28 -5.85
N ARG A 158 -18.88 3.29 -6.67
CA ARG A 158 -20.29 3.13 -6.23
C ARG A 158 -20.68 4.15 -5.15
N THR A 159 -20.22 5.38 -5.31
CA THR A 159 -20.51 6.50 -4.40
C THR A 159 -21.27 7.66 -5.08
N ALA A 160 -21.63 7.52 -6.34
CA ALA A 160 -22.36 8.55 -7.10
C ALA A 160 -23.70 8.90 -6.46
N ASN A 161 -24.43 7.91 -5.87
CA ASN A 161 -25.70 8.12 -5.19
C ASN A 161 -25.61 8.98 -3.91
N ILE A 162 -24.42 9.11 -3.33
CA ILE A 162 -24.13 9.94 -2.15
C ILE A 162 -23.29 11.17 -2.48
N ALA A 163 -22.97 11.41 -3.75
CA ALA A 163 -22.06 12.47 -4.19
C ALA A 163 -22.39 13.86 -3.63
N ARG A 164 -23.67 14.18 -3.48
CA ARG A 164 -24.15 15.48 -2.97
C ARG A 164 -24.38 15.52 -1.44
N GLN A 165 -24.22 14.39 -0.76
CA GLN A 165 -24.35 14.34 0.71
C GLN A 165 -23.12 14.93 1.37
N ASP A 166 -23.31 15.48 2.54
CA ASP A 166 -22.22 15.93 3.40
C ASP A 166 -21.35 14.72 3.79
N PHE A 167 -20.04 14.84 3.56
CA PHE A 167 -19.08 13.78 3.81
C PHE A 167 -19.08 13.34 5.28
N ASP A 168 -19.29 14.27 6.23
CA ASP A 168 -19.26 13.92 7.65
C ASP A 168 -20.50 13.14 8.09
N THR A 169 -21.60 13.15 7.32
CA THR A 169 -22.87 12.49 7.66
C THR A 169 -23.02 11.07 7.11
N VAL A 170 -22.19 10.68 6.15
CA VAL A 170 -22.28 9.33 5.57
C VAL A 170 -21.58 8.29 6.46
N SER A 171 -21.91 7.00 6.27
CA SER A 171 -21.34 5.89 7.05
C SER A 171 -19.81 5.76 6.86
N ASP A 172 -19.12 5.13 7.82
CA ASP A 172 -17.65 4.96 7.73
C ASP A 172 -17.26 4.15 6.48
N GLY A 173 -18.02 3.13 6.09
CA GLY A 173 -17.80 2.40 4.85
C GLY A 173 -18.03 3.25 3.59
N GLN A 174 -18.98 4.17 3.61
CA GLN A 174 -19.17 5.13 2.52
C GLN A 174 -18.01 6.14 2.47
N LYS A 175 -17.57 6.65 3.63
CA LYS A 175 -16.38 7.51 3.75
C LYS A 175 -15.15 6.84 3.15
N GLN A 176 -14.93 5.57 3.48
CA GLN A 176 -13.79 4.81 2.96
C GLN A 176 -13.81 4.72 1.43
N ARG A 177 -14.98 4.47 0.82
CA ARG A 177 -15.11 4.45 -0.65
C ARG A 177 -14.94 5.82 -1.29
N VAL A 178 -15.39 6.89 -0.65
CA VAL A 178 -15.16 8.27 -1.11
C VAL A 178 -13.66 8.62 -1.01
N MET A 179 -12.97 8.16 0.03
CA MET A 179 -11.51 8.32 0.14
C MET A 179 -10.74 7.53 -0.92
N LEU A 180 -11.23 6.34 -1.28
CA LEU A 180 -10.71 5.60 -2.44
C LEU A 180 -10.98 6.38 -3.74
N ALA A 181 -12.20 6.91 -3.93
CA ALA A 181 -12.50 7.76 -5.09
C ALA A 181 -11.54 8.95 -5.18
N ARG A 182 -11.30 9.64 -4.07
CA ARG A 182 -10.32 10.73 -4.01
C ARG A 182 -8.93 10.27 -4.47
N ALA A 183 -8.50 9.11 -4.00
CA ALA A 183 -7.18 8.56 -4.34
C ALA A 183 -7.09 8.19 -5.83
N ILE A 184 -8.13 7.59 -6.40
CA ILE A 184 -8.22 7.23 -7.82
C ILE A 184 -8.32 8.48 -8.70
N CYS A 185 -9.05 9.54 -8.27
CA CYS A 185 -9.10 10.83 -8.98
C CYS A 185 -7.72 11.48 -9.17
N GLN A 186 -6.74 11.12 -8.35
CA GLN A 186 -5.36 11.55 -8.50
C GLN A 186 -4.64 10.87 -9.67
N GLU A 187 -5.24 9.83 -10.29
CA GLU A 187 -4.65 8.99 -11.35
C GLU A 187 -3.23 8.51 -11.01
N PRO A 188 -3.04 7.87 -9.85
CA PRO A 188 -1.72 7.45 -9.40
C PRO A 188 -1.21 6.24 -10.19
N GLU A 189 0.11 6.11 -10.30
CA GLU A 189 0.80 4.90 -10.75
C GLU A 189 0.97 3.89 -9.60
N ILE A 190 1.05 4.39 -8.34
CA ILE A 190 1.11 3.58 -7.13
C ILE A 190 0.13 4.10 -6.05
N LEU A 191 -0.59 3.20 -5.42
CA LEU A 191 -1.56 3.49 -4.35
C LEU A 191 -1.11 2.83 -3.05
N VAL A 192 -0.94 3.63 -1.99
CA VAL A 192 -0.56 3.16 -0.66
C VAL A 192 -1.78 3.21 0.27
N LEU A 193 -2.15 2.07 0.86
CA LEU A 193 -3.36 1.91 1.67
C LEU A 193 -3.01 1.31 3.04
N ASP A 194 -3.41 1.98 4.11
CA ASP A 194 -3.23 1.45 5.48
C ASP A 194 -4.57 0.96 6.02
N GLU A 195 -4.72 -0.36 6.15
CA GLU A 195 -5.91 -1.06 6.65
C GLU A 195 -7.21 -0.62 5.94
N PRO A 196 -7.28 -0.62 4.60
CA PRO A 196 -8.40 -0.03 3.87
C PRO A 196 -9.74 -0.75 4.08
N THR A 197 -9.73 -1.97 4.62
CA THR A 197 -10.91 -2.82 4.81
C THR A 197 -11.45 -2.83 6.25
N SER A 198 -10.75 -2.20 7.22
CA SER A 198 -10.99 -2.37 8.66
C SER A 198 -12.41 -2.03 9.15
N TYR A 199 -13.13 -1.12 8.48
CA TYR A 199 -14.49 -0.70 8.87
C TYR A 199 -15.57 -1.13 7.90
N LEU A 200 -15.23 -2.05 6.98
CA LEU A 200 -16.14 -2.55 5.97
C LEU A 200 -16.72 -3.91 6.39
N ASP A 201 -18.00 -4.15 6.10
CA ASP A 201 -18.53 -5.50 6.11
C ASP A 201 -17.99 -6.32 4.92
N ILE A 202 -18.17 -7.64 4.96
CA ILE A 202 -17.58 -8.56 3.98
C ILE A 202 -17.92 -8.19 2.53
N ARG A 203 -19.17 -7.75 2.27
CA ARG A 203 -19.57 -7.36 0.93
C ARG A 203 -18.77 -6.15 0.44
N TYR A 204 -18.65 -5.12 1.27
CA TYR A 204 -17.94 -3.91 0.90
C TYR A 204 -16.42 -4.11 0.83
N LYS A 205 -15.84 -5.04 1.62
CA LYS A 205 -14.44 -5.47 1.47
C LYS A 205 -14.19 -6.05 0.09
N LEU A 206 -15.02 -7.00 -0.35
CA LEU A 206 -14.90 -7.61 -1.66
C LEU A 206 -15.12 -6.60 -2.80
N GLU A 207 -16.11 -5.71 -2.66
CA GLU A 207 -16.32 -4.63 -3.63
C GLU A 207 -15.11 -3.68 -3.71
N PHE A 208 -14.49 -3.34 -2.58
CA PHE A 208 -13.29 -2.50 -2.51
C PHE A 208 -12.11 -3.14 -3.24
N LEU A 209 -11.84 -4.41 -2.96
CA LEU A 209 -10.77 -5.17 -3.62
C LEU A 209 -11.02 -5.34 -5.11
N ALA A 210 -12.26 -5.60 -5.52
CA ALA A 210 -12.63 -5.70 -6.94
C ALA A 210 -12.39 -4.38 -7.69
N ILE A 211 -12.59 -3.21 -7.05
CA ILE A 211 -12.25 -1.91 -7.65
C ILE A 211 -10.74 -1.79 -7.85
N LEU A 212 -9.91 -2.23 -6.90
CA LEU A 212 -8.46 -2.21 -7.04
C LEU A 212 -8.00 -3.10 -8.20
N GLU A 213 -8.58 -4.31 -8.33
CA GLU A 213 -8.33 -5.22 -9.45
C GLU A 213 -8.70 -4.57 -10.80
N GLU A 214 -9.88 -3.95 -10.87
CA GLU A 214 -10.32 -3.25 -12.07
C GLU A 214 -9.35 -2.10 -12.45
N MET A 215 -8.80 -1.40 -11.45
CA MET A 215 -7.80 -0.35 -11.67
C MET A 215 -6.44 -0.93 -12.10
N ARG A 216 -6.04 -2.10 -11.57
CA ARG A 216 -4.87 -2.83 -12.04
C ARG A 216 -5.00 -3.13 -13.53
N ASP A 217 -6.11 -3.76 -13.92
CA ASP A 217 -6.33 -4.18 -15.31
C ASP A 217 -6.41 -3.00 -16.28
N LYS A 218 -7.06 -1.90 -15.89
CA LYS A 218 -7.29 -0.75 -16.77
C LYS A 218 -6.15 0.26 -16.80
N LYS A 219 -5.42 0.41 -15.70
CA LYS A 219 -4.44 1.50 -15.50
C LYS A 219 -3.05 1.00 -15.08
N ASN A 220 -2.87 -0.31 -14.98
CA ASN A 220 -1.63 -0.92 -14.49
C ASN A 220 -1.23 -0.38 -13.10
N LEU A 221 -2.23 -0.20 -12.21
CA LEU A 221 -2.05 0.36 -10.88
C LEU A 221 -1.29 -0.59 -9.98
N THR A 222 -0.16 -0.14 -9.45
CA THR A 222 0.58 -0.84 -8.39
C THR A 222 -0.04 -0.50 -7.03
N VAL A 223 -0.20 -1.48 -6.15
CA VAL A 223 -0.79 -1.26 -4.81
C VAL A 223 0.13 -1.78 -3.72
N VAL A 224 0.37 -0.96 -2.70
CA VAL A 224 1.06 -1.37 -1.46
C VAL A 224 0.09 -1.14 -0.30
N MET A 225 -0.35 -2.21 0.36
CA MET A 225 -1.37 -2.09 1.40
C MET A 225 -1.06 -2.94 2.64
N SER A 226 -1.69 -2.62 3.77
CA SER A 226 -1.75 -3.51 4.93
C SER A 226 -3.15 -4.10 5.04
N LEU A 227 -3.23 -5.39 5.35
CA LEU A 227 -4.48 -6.09 5.63
C LEU A 227 -4.36 -6.90 6.93
N HIS A 228 -5.51 -7.06 7.62
CA HIS A 228 -5.63 -7.94 8.78
C HIS A 228 -6.20 -9.32 8.41
N GLU A 229 -7.01 -9.37 7.36
CA GLU A 229 -7.66 -10.59 6.90
C GLU A 229 -6.69 -11.38 6.01
N LEU A 230 -6.21 -12.51 6.54
CA LEU A 230 -5.21 -13.34 5.87
C LEU A 230 -5.73 -13.94 4.56
N GLU A 231 -7.01 -14.36 4.53
CA GLU A 231 -7.65 -14.89 3.33
C GLU A 231 -7.69 -13.84 2.21
N LEU A 232 -8.01 -12.58 2.55
CA LEU A 232 -8.02 -11.50 1.58
C LEU A 232 -6.60 -11.17 1.12
N ALA A 233 -5.63 -11.16 2.03
CA ALA A 233 -4.22 -10.94 1.69
C ALA A 233 -3.72 -12.02 0.71
N LYS A 234 -4.01 -13.30 0.98
CA LYS A 234 -3.65 -14.40 0.09
C LYS A 234 -4.31 -14.31 -1.28
N MET A 235 -5.58 -13.86 -1.32
CA MET A 235 -6.37 -13.79 -2.55
C MET A 235 -5.92 -12.67 -3.50
N ILE A 236 -5.54 -11.50 -2.95
CA ILE A 236 -5.35 -10.29 -3.76
C ILE A 236 -3.89 -9.99 -4.08
N SER A 237 -2.94 -10.55 -3.33
CA SER A 237 -1.54 -10.14 -3.41
C SER A 237 -0.75 -10.95 -4.42
N ASP A 238 0.17 -10.28 -5.11
CA ASP A 238 1.25 -10.93 -5.87
C ASP A 238 2.46 -11.15 -4.95
N GLN A 239 2.69 -10.23 -4.00
CA GLN A 239 3.76 -10.31 -3.00
C GLN A 239 3.23 -10.01 -1.59
N ILE A 240 3.82 -10.63 -0.59
CA ILE A 240 3.48 -10.41 0.82
C ILE A 240 4.75 -10.09 1.62
N LEU A 241 4.70 -9.02 2.42
CA LEU A 241 5.73 -8.65 3.37
C LEU A 241 5.24 -8.95 4.80
N CYS A 242 5.92 -9.87 5.47
CA CYS A 242 5.60 -10.30 6.83
C CYS A 242 6.44 -9.55 7.85
N LEU A 243 5.78 -8.84 8.76
CA LEU A 243 6.43 -8.07 9.82
C LEU A 243 6.14 -8.68 11.19
N LYS A 244 7.19 -8.85 12.01
CA LYS A 244 7.07 -9.29 13.42
C LYS A 244 8.05 -8.54 14.29
N GLY A 245 7.55 -7.88 15.32
CA GLY A 245 8.39 -7.04 16.16
C GLY A 245 9.05 -5.93 15.33
N ALA A 246 10.38 -5.89 15.33
CA ALA A 246 11.17 -4.87 14.63
C ALA A 246 11.82 -5.39 13.33
N TYR A 247 11.31 -6.49 12.76
CA TYR A 247 11.98 -7.19 11.65
C TYR A 247 11.02 -7.53 10.52
N VAL A 248 11.61 -7.64 9.31
CA VAL A 248 11.01 -8.34 8.18
C VAL A 248 11.30 -9.83 8.38
N GLU A 249 10.26 -10.63 8.65
CA GLU A 249 10.39 -12.08 8.84
C GLU A 249 10.47 -12.84 7.52
N ARG A 250 9.60 -12.47 6.56
CA ARG A 250 9.58 -13.02 5.20
C ARG A 250 9.07 -12.00 4.20
N TYR A 251 9.52 -12.15 2.97
CA TYR A 251 9.00 -11.49 1.77
C TYR A 251 8.94 -12.54 0.65
N GLY A 252 7.81 -12.66 -0.03
CA GLY A 252 7.61 -13.63 -1.10
C GLY A 252 6.17 -13.69 -1.60
N THR A 253 5.88 -14.68 -2.46
CA THR A 253 4.54 -14.89 -2.99
C THR A 253 3.58 -15.42 -1.91
N PRO A 254 2.25 -15.29 -2.11
CA PRO A 254 1.27 -15.87 -1.18
C PRO A 254 1.51 -17.35 -0.93
N GLU A 255 1.85 -18.14 -1.96
CA GLU A 255 2.11 -19.57 -1.84
C GLU A 255 3.27 -19.86 -0.89
N GLU A 256 4.38 -19.12 -1.01
CA GLU A 256 5.56 -19.27 -0.15
C GLU A 256 5.29 -18.86 1.30
N ILE A 257 4.47 -17.80 1.49
CA ILE A 257 4.16 -17.26 2.83
C ILE A 257 3.17 -18.14 3.58
N PHE A 258 2.18 -18.70 2.88
CA PHE A 258 1.15 -19.54 3.50
C PHE A 258 1.52 -21.03 3.53
N GLU A 259 2.74 -21.39 3.16
CA GLU A 259 3.24 -22.75 3.26
C GLU A 259 3.58 -23.12 4.72
N GLY A 260 3.13 -24.29 5.16
CA GLY A 260 3.46 -24.85 6.47
C GLY A 260 2.87 -24.07 7.64
N ASP A 261 3.62 -24.02 8.75
CA ASP A 261 3.18 -23.42 10.03
C ASP A 261 3.61 -21.95 10.22
N PHE A 262 4.22 -21.33 9.20
CA PHE A 262 4.82 -20.00 9.32
C PHE A 262 3.83 -18.92 9.81
N ILE A 263 2.60 -18.92 9.29
CA ILE A 263 1.57 -17.96 9.72
C ILE A 263 1.26 -18.11 11.23
N ARG A 264 1.23 -19.32 11.73
CA ARG A 264 1.05 -19.58 13.16
C ARG A 264 2.20 -19.00 13.99
N GLU A 265 3.42 -19.21 13.53
CA GLU A 265 4.64 -18.66 14.16
C GLU A 265 4.65 -17.14 14.12
N LEU A 266 4.28 -16.53 12.97
CA LEU A 266 4.20 -15.09 12.78
C LEU A 266 3.27 -14.43 13.81
N TYR A 267 2.09 -15.01 14.02
CA TYR A 267 1.10 -14.49 14.97
C TYR A 267 1.24 -15.03 16.40
N GLY A 268 2.22 -15.90 16.66
CA GLY A 268 2.46 -16.47 17.98
C GLY A 268 1.32 -17.37 18.45
N ILE A 269 0.69 -18.09 17.54
CA ILE A 269 -0.39 -19.04 17.85
C ILE A 269 0.24 -20.34 18.33
N ASP A 270 0.28 -20.53 19.66
CA ASP A 270 0.82 -21.72 20.31
C ASP A 270 -0.26 -22.79 20.48
N ASP A 271 0.09 -24.05 20.21
CA ASP A 271 -0.78 -25.20 20.45
C ASP A 271 -1.21 -25.34 21.93
N GLY A 272 -0.44 -24.78 22.85
CA GLY A 272 -0.73 -24.76 24.27
C GLY A 272 -1.90 -23.88 24.69
N ILE A 273 -2.22 -22.84 23.93
CA ILE A 273 -3.29 -21.88 24.27
C ILE A 273 -4.67 -22.56 24.26
N PHE A 274 -4.87 -23.61 23.45
CA PHE A 274 -6.15 -24.32 23.30
C PHE A 274 -6.02 -25.83 23.46
N SER A 275 -5.06 -26.31 24.27
CA SER A 275 -4.69 -27.71 24.39
C SER A 275 -5.82 -28.65 24.86
N GLY A 276 -6.96 -28.11 25.31
CA GLY A 276 -8.13 -28.90 25.74
C GLY A 276 -9.33 -28.89 24.75
N ASP A 277 -9.35 -28.07 23.72
CA ASP A 277 -10.52 -27.91 22.85
C ASP A 277 -10.24 -28.35 21.40
N LYS A 278 -10.81 -29.53 21.04
CA LYS A 278 -10.64 -30.10 19.67
C LYS A 278 -11.15 -29.20 18.54
N LYS A 279 -12.14 -28.33 18.81
CA LYS A 279 -12.68 -27.42 17.79
C LYS A 279 -11.70 -26.30 17.47
N PHE A 280 -11.08 -25.70 18.51
CA PHE A 280 -10.05 -24.68 18.30
C PHE A 280 -8.77 -25.26 17.67
N GLN A 281 -8.38 -26.48 18.04
CA GLN A 281 -7.27 -27.15 17.39
C GLN A 281 -7.52 -27.41 15.91
N ALA A 282 -8.76 -27.79 15.53
CA ALA A 282 -9.14 -27.95 14.12
C ALA A 282 -9.08 -26.61 13.37
N TYR A 283 -9.58 -25.52 13.98
CA TYR A 283 -9.54 -24.18 13.41
C TYR A 283 -8.09 -23.67 13.23
N ILE A 284 -7.23 -23.85 14.22
CA ILE A 284 -5.81 -23.49 14.15
C ILE A 284 -5.10 -24.23 13.02
N ARG A 285 -5.40 -25.52 12.80
CA ARG A 285 -4.86 -26.29 11.66
C ARG A 285 -5.34 -25.74 10.32
N GLN A 286 -6.58 -25.26 10.24
CA GLN A 286 -7.11 -24.63 9.04
C GLN A 286 -6.40 -23.30 8.70
N ILE A 287 -6.06 -22.50 9.72
CA ILE A 287 -5.29 -21.24 9.51
C ILE A 287 -3.92 -21.52 8.88
N GLY A 288 -3.27 -22.64 9.22
CA GLY A 288 -2.02 -23.07 8.58
C GLY A 288 -2.20 -23.68 7.17
N GLN A 289 -3.44 -23.87 6.71
CA GLN A 289 -3.77 -24.46 5.41
C GLN A 289 -4.48 -23.46 4.48
N ILE A 290 -4.72 -22.20 4.96
CA ILE A 290 -5.22 -21.09 4.15
C ILE A 290 -4.11 -20.64 3.21
#